data_f3c6868ead644c53e1876015e99904c9
#
_entry.id   f3c6868ead644c53e1876015e99904c9
#
_cell.length_a   1.000
_cell.length_b   1.000
_cell.length_c   1.000
_cell.angle_alpha   90.00
_cell.angle_beta   90.00
_cell.angle_gamma   90.00
#
_symmetry.space_group_name_H-M   'P 1'
#
loop_
_entity.id
_entity.type
_entity.pdbx_description
1 polymer ?
#
loop_
_entity_poly.entity_id
_entity_poly.type
_entity_poly.pdbx_seq_one_letter_code
_entity_poly.pdbx_strand_id
1 'polypeptide(L)'
;MRIVKLSKESKENLLADLLKRDPNNYGQYADTVQAIVDDVKAHGDEALFEYTEKFDKVKVTKDTIRVTKEEIDEALKQVDPKLMEVMVKSMKNIRAFHEKQKQLSWFDTTPDGTILGQRVTPLDSAGLYVPGGKAAYPSSVLMNIIPAEVAGVNRIVMVTPPGKDGKVNPVTLAAAHIAGATEVYKVGGAQAIAALAFGTESIPKVNKIAGPGNIYVALAKKAVYGHVSIDSIAGPSEIMVLADESANAKFVAADLLSQAEHDELACAILVTTSMELAEEVSKLTEEFIAGLSRKEILQKSIDNYGYILVADSMDDAVDVVNEIAPEHLEIQTINPFETMTQVRNAGAIFMGEYSSEPLGDYFAGPNHVLPTNGTAKFFSPLGVDAYVKKSSIIYYSKKALKPVSRDIIQFAESEYLTAHANSIRVRFEDDKE
;
A
#
# COMPACT_ATOMS: atom_id res chain seq x y z
N MET A 1 -19.35 15.64 14.95
CA MET A 1 -17.92 15.40 15.25
C MET A 1 -17.53 16.01 16.60
N ARG A 2 -16.45 15.54 17.24
CA ARG A 2 -15.95 16.08 18.52
C ARG A 2 -15.03 17.28 18.27
N ILE A 3 -15.47 18.48 18.63
CA ILE A 3 -14.64 19.71 18.54
C ILE A 3 -13.85 19.84 19.83
N VAL A 4 -12.52 19.89 19.70
CA VAL A 4 -11.59 19.92 20.83
C VAL A 4 -10.51 20.98 20.56
N LYS A 5 -10.25 21.86 21.56
CA LYS A 5 -9.10 22.76 21.47
C LYS A 5 -7.81 21.94 21.55
N LEU A 6 -6.85 22.21 20.65
CA LEU A 6 -5.57 21.53 20.64
C LEU A 6 -4.80 21.84 21.93
N SER A 7 -4.39 20.79 22.60
CA SER A 7 -3.57 20.81 23.79
C SER A 7 -2.75 19.52 23.85
N LYS A 8 -1.79 19.45 24.73
CA LYS A 8 -1.05 18.21 24.97
C LYS A 8 -1.98 17.04 25.33
N GLU A 9 -2.95 17.28 26.20
CA GLU A 9 -3.91 16.26 26.65
C GLU A 9 -4.82 15.81 25.51
N SER A 10 -5.40 16.73 24.72
CA SER A 10 -6.29 16.37 23.60
C SER A 10 -5.55 15.59 22.52
N LYS A 11 -4.28 15.91 22.28
CA LYS A 11 -3.42 15.19 21.34
C LYS A 11 -3.10 13.78 21.84
N GLU A 12 -2.72 13.62 23.12
CA GLU A 12 -2.47 12.30 23.73
C GLU A 12 -3.73 11.42 23.70
N ASN A 13 -4.91 11.98 23.94
CA ASN A 13 -6.18 11.27 23.87
C ASN A 13 -6.50 10.81 22.43
N LEU A 14 -6.31 11.68 21.43
CA LEU A 14 -6.48 11.33 20.03
C LEU A 14 -5.53 10.19 19.61
N LEU A 15 -4.24 10.31 19.94
CA LEU A 15 -3.25 9.27 19.63
C LEU A 15 -3.61 7.94 20.29
N ALA A 16 -4.09 7.96 21.54
CA ALA A 16 -4.56 6.76 22.24
C ALA A 16 -5.77 6.12 21.56
N ASP A 17 -6.71 6.92 21.03
CA ASP A 17 -7.86 6.41 20.27
C ASP A 17 -7.40 5.82 18.91
N LEU A 18 -6.49 6.46 18.22
CA LEU A 18 -5.93 5.95 16.96
C LEU A 18 -5.20 4.62 17.15
N LEU A 19 -4.45 4.46 18.25
CA LEU A 19 -3.75 3.21 18.58
C LEU A 19 -4.71 2.03 18.80
N LYS A 20 -5.96 2.26 19.18
CA LYS A 20 -6.97 1.18 19.30
C LYS A 20 -7.29 0.53 17.96
N ARG A 21 -7.04 1.24 16.84
CA ARG A 21 -7.28 0.79 15.47
C ARG A 21 -6.08 0.06 14.86
N ASP A 22 -4.95 0.01 15.58
CA ASP A 22 -3.72 -0.63 15.08
C ASP A 22 -3.91 -2.14 14.93
N PRO A 23 -3.68 -2.72 13.73
CA PRO A 23 -3.71 -4.16 13.52
C PRO A 23 -2.82 -4.95 14.48
N ASN A 24 -1.77 -4.35 15.02
CA ASN A 24 -0.91 -5.00 16.02
C ASN A 24 -1.64 -5.28 17.35
N ASN A 25 -2.74 -4.58 17.63
CA ASN A 25 -3.54 -4.78 18.84
C ASN A 25 -4.62 -5.89 18.69
N TYR A 26 -4.77 -6.48 17.50
CA TYR A 26 -5.75 -7.53 17.22
C TYR A 26 -5.22 -8.96 17.50
N GLY A 27 -4.48 -9.14 18.61
CA GLY A 27 -3.89 -10.42 19.01
C GLY A 27 -4.87 -11.61 19.03
N GLN A 28 -6.15 -11.36 19.34
CA GLN A 28 -7.21 -12.38 19.33
C GLN A 28 -7.42 -13.07 17.96
N TYR A 29 -7.05 -12.43 16.85
CA TYR A 29 -7.14 -13.01 15.52
C TYR A 29 -5.82 -13.63 15.04
N ALA A 30 -4.71 -13.32 15.69
CA ALA A 30 -3.39 -13.73 15.26
C ALA A 30 -3.22 -15.25 15.26
N ASP A 31 -3.66 -15.93 16.32
CA ASP A 31 -3.56 -17.39 16.44
C ASP A 31 -4.40 -18.09 15.35
N THR A 32 -5.61 -17.57 15.07
CA THR A 32 -6.46 -18.11 14.01
C THR A 32 -5.81 -17.94 12.63
N VAL A 33 -5.23 -16.78 12.37
CA VAL A 33 -4.54 -16.50 11.11
C VAL A 33 -3.29 -17.36 10.97
N GLN A 34 -2.50 -17.50 12.05
CA GLN A 34 -1.32 -18.35 12.04
C GLN A 34 -1.67 -19.81 11.75
N ALA A 35 -2.73 -20.32 12.36
CA ALA A 35 -3.21 -21.67 12.10
C ALA A 35 -3.60 -21.89 10.63
N ILE A 36 -4.29 -20.93 10.00
CA ILE A 36 -4.63 -20.97 8.57
C ILE A 36 -3.36 -20.95 7.70
N VAL A 37 -2.41 -20.08 8.03
CA VAL A 37 -1.15 -19.95 7.29
C VAL A 37 -0.33 -21.24 7.35
N ASP A 38 -0.22 -21.85 8.55
CA ASP A 38 0.54 -23.08 8.75
C ASP A 38 -0.13 -24.27 8.05
N ASP A 39 -1.47 -24.32 8.07
CA ASP A 39 -2.25 -25.37 7.43
C ASP A 39 -2.11 -25.35 5.91
N VAL A 40 -2.28 -24.18 5.27
CA VAL A 40 -2.06 -24.02 3.82
C VAL A 40 -0.61 -24.34 3.45
N LYS A 41 0.37 -23.94 4.27
CA LYS A 41 1.77 -24.27 4.05
C LYS A 41 2.02 -25.79 4.09
N ALA A 42 1.32 -26.53 4.95
CA ALA A 42 1.50 -27.97 5.12
C ALA A 42 0.72 -28.80 4.11
N HIS A 43 -0.49 -28.38 3.74
CA HIS A 43 -1.45 -29.19 2.98
C HIS A 43 -1.85 -28.58 1.62
N GLY A 44 -1.24 -27.45 1.21
CA GLY A 44 -1.40 -26.87 -0.13
C GLY A 44 -2.84 -26.63 -0.57
N ASP A 45 -3.20 -27.16 -1.74
CA ASP A 45 -4.54 -26.99 -2.33
C ASP A 45 -5.67 -27.55 -1.45
N GLU A 46 -5.43 -28.63 -0.71
CA GLU A 46 -6.45 -29.24 0.15
C GLU A 46 -6.95 -28.23 1.19
N ALA A 47 -6.06 -27.65 1.97
CA ALA A 47 -6.39 -26.62 2.94
C ALA A 47 -6.97 -25.35 2.27
N LEU A 48 -6.39 -24.93 1.14
CA LEU A 48 -6.84 -23.76 0.40
C LEU A 48 -8.30 -23.88 -0.04
N PHE A 49 -8.71 -25.04 -0.55
CA PHE A 49 -10.08 -25.29 -1.01
C PHE A 49 -11.04 -25.40 0.16
N GLU A 50 -10.63 -26.07 1.26
CA GLU A 50 -11.44 -26.19 2.47
C GLU A 50 -11.75 -24.81 3.07
N TYR A 51 -10.74 -23.93 3.22
CA TYR A 51 -10.96 -22.58 3.75
C TYR A 51 -11.79 -21.72 2.81
N THR A 52 -11.64 -21.86 1.49
CA THR A 52 -12.47 -21.15 0.52
C THR A 52 -13.93 -21.58 0.62
N GLU A 53 -14.21 -22.88 0.70
CA GLU A 53 -15.58 -23.39 0.93
C GLU A 53 -16.14 -22.93 2.28
N LYS A 54 -15.32 -22.94 3.32
CA LYS A 54 -15.71 -22.54 4.68
C LYS A 54 -16.06 -21.05 4.78
N PHE A 55 -15.26 -20.16 4.19
CA PHE A 55 -15.41 -18.71 4.38
C PHE A 55 -16.22 -18.05 3.25
N ASP A 56 -15.96 -18.40 2.01
CA ASP A 56 -16.62 -17.80 0.85
C ASP A 56 -17.90 -18.57 0.44
N LYS A 57 -18.14 -19.76 1.04
CA LYS A 57 -19.28 -20.64 0.74
C LYS A 57 -19.33 -21.08 -0.72
N VAL A 58 -18.18 -21.17 -1.36
CA VAL A 58 -18.00 -21.59 -2.75
C VAL A 58 -17.00 -22.74 -2.80
N LYS A 59 -17.39 -23.83 -3.45
CA LYS A 59 -16.50 -24.96 -3.69
C LYS A 59 -15.65 -24.68 -4.92
N VAL A 60 -14.35 -24.55 -4.72
CA VAL A 60 -13.36 -24.46 -5.78
C VAL A 60 -12.55 -25.75 -5.89
N THR A 61 -12.02 -26.02 -7.06
CA THR A 61 -11.17 -27.18 -7.35
C THR A 61 -9.97 -26.73 -8.15
N LYS A 62 -8.99 -27.60 -8.34
CA LYS A 62 -7.84 -27.33 -9.19
C LYS A 62 -8.22 -26.82 -10.59
N ASP A 63 -9.33 -27.32 -11.15
CA ASP A 63 -9.79 -26.97 -12.50
C ASP A 63 -10.59 -25.65 -12.52
N THR A 64 -11.14 -25.21 -11.38
CA THR A 64 -12.03 -24.03 -11.32
C THR A 64 -11.46 -22.86 -10.55
N ILE A 65 -10.36 -23.02 -9.81
CA ILE A 65 -9.78 -21.94 -9.01
C ILE A 65 -9.18 -20.83 -9.87
N ARG A 66 -8.57 -21.17 -11.02
CA ARG A 66 -8.02 -20.19 -11.95
C ARG A 66 -9.11 -19.68 -12.88
N VAL A 67 -9.16 -18.36 -13.06
CA VAL A 67 -10.04 -17.73 -14.04
C VAL A 67 -9.58 -18.09 -15.45
N THR A 68 -10.52 -18.50 -16.29
CA THR A 68 -10.26 -18.88 -17.69
C THR A 68 -10.35 -17.67 -18.62
N LYS A 69 -9.84 -17.82 -19.84
CA LYS A 69 -9.96 -16.80 -20.87
C LYS A 69 -11.43 -16.53 -21.24
N GLU A 70 -12.25 -17.58 -21.27
CA GLU A 70 -13.67 -17.50 -21.55
C GLU A 70 -14.41 -16.69 -20.48
N GLU A 71 -14.05 -16.84 -19.20
CA GLU A 71 -14.59 -16.02 -18.11
C GLU A 71 -14.20 -14.54 -18.26
N ILE A 72 -12.97 -14.24 -18.70
CA ILE A 72 -12.55 -12.87 -19.01
C ILE A 72 -13.35 -12.29 -20.18
N ASP A 73 -13.46 -13.05 -21.27
CA ASP A 73 -14.19 -12.62 -22.48
C ASP A 73 -15.70 -12.40 -22.18
N GLU A 74 -16.29 -13.20 -21.30
CA GLU A 74 -17.65 -13.01 -20.80
C GLU A 74 -17.77 -11.75 -19.94
N ALA A 75 -16.86 -11.54 -19.00
CA ALA A 75 -16.84 -10.37 -18.14
C ALA A 75 -16.73 -9.07 -18.93
N LEU A 76 -15.85 -9.02 -19.93
CA LEU A 76 -15.68 -7.84 -20.79
C LEU A 76 -16.98 -7.46 -21.54
N LYS A 77 -17.84 -8.43 -21.89
CA LYS A 77 -19.13 -8.17 -22.54
C LYS A 77 -20.20 -7.64 -21.57
N GLN A 78 -20.04 -7.90 -20.27
CA GLN A 78 -21.00 -7.50 -19.23
C GLN A 78 -20.74 -6.10 -18.68
N VAL A 79 -19.52 -5.56 -18.83
CA VAL A 79 -19.17 -4.23 -18.33
C VAL A 79 -19.76 -3.15 -19.22
N ASP A 80 -20.38 -2.14 -18.58
CA ASP A 80 -20.87 -0.96 -19.29
C ASP A 80 -19.73 -0.31 -20.11
N PRO A 81 -19.90 -0.09 -21.42
CA PRO A 81 -18.88 0.51 -22.26
C PRO A 81 -18.37 1.87 -21.76
N LYS A 82 -19.25 2.69 -21.17
CA LYS A 82 -18.86 3.99 -20.60
C LYS A 82 -17.98 3.81 -19.38
N LEU A 83 -18.30 2.85 -18.50
CA LEU A 83 -17.44 2.52 -17.35
C LEU A 83 -16.08 2.00 -17.82
N MET A 84 -16.06 1.16 -18.87
CA MET A 84 -14.81 0.69 -19.47
C MET A 84 -13.94 1.86 -19.98
N GLU A 85 -14.53 2.84 -20.66
CA GLU A 85 -13.81 4.04 -21.09
C GLU A 85 -13.21 4.83 -19.90
N VAL A 86 -13.96 4.96 -18.79
CA VAL A 86 -13.50 5.65 -17.58
C VAL A 86 -12.32 4.88 -16.96
N MET A 87 -12.43 3.55 -16.82
CA MET A 87 -11.34 2.72 -16.29
C MET A 87 -10.07 2.82 -17.16
N VAL A 88 -10.21 2.84 -18.49
CA VAL A 88 -9.07 3.01 -19.42
C VAL A 88 -8.42 4.39 -19.27
N LYS A 89 -9.20 5.46 -19.05
CA LYS A 89 -8.65 6.81 -18.77
C LYS A 89 -7.89 6.83 -17.46
N SER A 90 -8.48 6.31 -16.38
CA SER A 90 -7.83 6.16 -15.07
C SER A 90 -6.52 5.37 -15.18
N MET A 91 -6.57 4.19 -15.83
CA MET A 91 -5.39 3.36 -16.10
C MET A 91 -4.25 4.15 -16.77
N LYS A 92 -4.57 4.97 -17.78
CA LYS A 92 -3.57 5.79 -18.47
C LYS A 92 -2.92 6.82 -17.54
N ASN A 93 -3.70 7.46 -16.68
CA ASN A 93 -3.19 8.43 -15.72
C ASN A 93 -2.28 7.75 -14.69
N ILE A 94 -2.71 6.61 -14.14
CA ILE A 94 -1.93 5.81 -13.20
C ILE A 94 -0.62 5.36 -13.83
N ARG A 95 -0.65 4.85 -15.05
CA ARG A 95 0.55 4.46 -15.80
C ARG A 95 1.48 5.65 -16.01
N ALA A 96 0.96 6.79 -16.49
CA ALA A 96 1.77 7.98 -16.76
C ALA A 96 2.46 8.51 -15.50
N PHE A 97 1.83 8.41 -14.35
CA PHE A 97 2.44 8.76 -13.07
C PHE A 97 3.57 7.79 -12.70
N HIS A 98 3.28 6.47 -12.73
CA HIS A 98 4.23 5.44 -12.31
C HIS A 98 5.42 5.30 -13.28
N GLU A 99 5.25 5.59 -14.57
CA GLU A 99 6.37 5.64 -15.53
C GLU A 99 7.50 6.62 -15.09
N LYS A 100 7.15 7.70 -14.39
CA LYS A 100 8.13 8.66 -13.86
C LYS A 100 8.91 8.12 -12.66
N GLN A 101 8.47 7.04 -12.03
CA GLN A 101 9.12 6.42 -10.89
C GLN A 101 10.17 5.38 -11.29
N LYS A 102 10.30 5.06 -12.58
CA LYS A 102 11.29 4.10 -13.06
C LYS A 102 12.71 4.52 -12.70
N GLN A 103 13.44 3.60 -12.10
CA GLN A 103 14.85 3.78 -11.78
C GLN A 103 15.71 3.06 -12.81
N LEU A 104 16.82 3.70 -13.19
CA LEU A 104 17.79 3.13 -14.15
C LEU A 104 18.95 2.49 -13.41
N SER A 105 19.49 1.40 -13.97
CA SER A 105 20.83 0.90 -13.59
C SER A 105 21.89 1.94 -13.97
N TRP A 106 22.93 2.04 -13.17
CA TRP A 106 24.02 2.96 -13.43
C TRP A 106 25.38 2.32 -13.13
N PHE A 107 26.42 2.80 -13.82
CA PHE A 107 27.81 2.42 -13.63
C PHE A 107 28.65 3.70 -13.61
N ASP A 108 29.59 3.72 -12.68
CA ASP A 108 30.62 4.75 -12.59
C ASP A 108 31.98 4.08 -12.79
N THR A 109 32.86 4.73 -13.55
CA THR A 109 34.18 4.21 -13.92
C THR A 109 35.27 5.19 -13.51
N THR A 110 36.34 4.66 -12.93
CA THR A 110 37.49 5.47 -12.54
C THR A 110 38.67 5.25 -13.48
N PRO A 111 39.66 6.18 -13.53
CA PRO A 111 40.83 6.07 -14.43
C PRO A 111 41.70 4.84 -14.26
N ASP A 112 41.65 4.17 -13.10
CA ASP A 112 42.36 2.93 -12.78
C ASP A 112 41.65 1.68 -13.29
N GLY A 113 40.46 1.84 -13.91
CA GLY A 113 39.65 0.76 -14.47
C GLY A 113 38.72 0.11 -13.46
N THR A 114 38.50 0.72 -12.30
CA THR A 114 37.44 0.28 -11.36
C THR A 114 36.07 0.64 -11.93
N ILE A 115 35.09 -0.28 -11.81
CA ILE A 115 33.68 -0.03 -12.15
C ILE A 115 32.85 -0.32 -10.90
N LEU A 116 32.11 0.67 -10.44
CA LEU A 116 31.11 0.54 -9.42
C LEU A 116 29.76 0.86 -10.02
N GLY A 117 28.72 0.16 -9.57
CA GLY A 117 27.39 0.42 -10.10
C GLY A 117 26.27 -0.20 -9.29
N GLN A 118 25.07 0.08 -9.73
CA GLN A 118 23.87 -0.52 -9.18
C GLN A 118 22.99 -1.03 -10.33
N ARG A 119 22.67 -2.30 -10.30
CA ARG A 119 21.74 -2.92 -11.22
C ARG A 119 20.34 -2.91 -10.61
N VAL A 120 19.39 -2.31 -11.30
CA VAL A 120 17.96 -2.34 -10.97
C VAL A 120 17.29 -3.42 -11.82
N THR A 121 16.59 -4.36 -11.19
CA THR A 121 15.87 -5.42 -11.87
C THR A 121 14.47 -5.59 -11.30
N PRO A 122 13.45 -5.86 -12.13
CA PRO A 122 12.12 -6.19 -11.61
C PRO A 122 12.16 -7.47 -10.76
N LEU A 123 11.17 -7.63 -9.91
CA LEU A 123 10.85 -8.91 -9.27
C LEU A 123 10.34 -9.88 -10.34
N ASP A 124 10.57 -11.17 -10.14
CA ASP A 124 10.12 -12.20 -11.10
C ASP A 124 8.59 -12.35 -11.07
N SER A 125 7.98 -12.14 -9.90
CA SER A 125 6.53 -12.26 -9.72
C SER A 125 6.00 -11.41 -8.57
N ALA A 126 4.74 -10.95 -8.73
CA ALA A 126 3.98 -10.25 -7.70
C ALA A 126 2.59 -10.88 -7.53
N GLY A 127 2.16 -11.05 -6.30
CA GLY A 127 0.81 -11.48 -5.93
C GLY A 127 0.01 -10.28 -5.40
N LEU A 128 -1.12 -10.01 -5.99
CA LEU A 128 -1.92 -8.83 -5.71
C LEU A 128 -3.26 -9.25 -5.14
N TYR A 129 -3.49 -8.86 -3.89
CA TYR A 129 -4.76 -9.13 -3.23
C TYR A 129 -5.76 -8.02 -3.53
N VAL A 130 -6.91 -8.39 -4.03
CA VAL A 130 -8.03 -7.49 -4.26
C VAL A 130 -9.21 -7.97 -3.41
N PRO A 131 -9.76 -7.12 -2.52
CA PRO A 131 -10.92 -7.49 -1.74
C PRO A 131 -12.11 -7.84 -2.63
N GLY A 132 -12.91 -8.78 -2.18
CA GLY A 132 -14.22 -9.11 -2.76
C GLY A 132 -15.32 -8.82 -1.76
N GLY A 133 -16.55 -9.19 -2.09
CA GLY A 133 -17.70 -9.07 -1.20
C GLY A 133 -18.78 -8.13 -1.75
N LYS A 134 -19.22 -7.13 -0.94
CA LYS A 134 -20.37 -6.28 -1.27
C LYS A 134 -20.10 -5.26 -2.41
N ALA A 135 -18.84 -4.94 -2.68
CA ALA A 135 -18.46 -3.98 -3.72
C ALA A 135 -17.38 -4.56 -4.64
N ALA A 136 -17.38 -4.14 -5.90
CA ALA A 136 -16.25 -4.29 -6.81
C ALA A 136 -15.24 -3.17 -6.52
N TYR A 137 -13.95 -3.48 -6.60
CA TYR A 137 -12.88 -2.51 -6.40
C TYR A 137 -11.96 -2.42 -7.63
N PRO A 138 -12.48 -1.98 -8.80
CA PRO A 138 -11.67 -1.89 -10.02
C PRO A 138 -10.51 -0.90 -9.88
N SER A 139 -10.67 0.18 -9.10
CA SER A 139 -9.58 1.12 -8.79
C SER A 139 -8.42 0.44 -8.09
N SER A 140 -8.69 -0.37 -7.04
CA SER A 140 -7.64 -1.13 -6.35
C SER A 140 -6.96 -2.15 -7.25
N VAL A 141 -7.69 -2.73 -8.22
CA VAL A 141 -7.07 -3.59 -9.25
C VAL A 141 -6.05 -2.81 -10.07
N LEU A 142 -6.45 -1.64 -10.60
CA LEU A 142 -5.55 -0.79 -11.40
C LEU A 142 -4.34 -0.31 -10.58
N MET A 143 -4.58 0.17 -9.36
CA MET A 143 -3.54 0.71 -8.49
C MET A 143 -2.51 -0.33 -8.03
N ASN A 144 -2.90 -1.59 -7.90
CA ASN A 144 -1.98 -2.67 -7.54
C ASN A 144 -1.21 -3.22 -8.75
N ILE A 145 -1.88 -3.42 -9.89
CA ILE A 145 -1.29 -4.10 -11.06
C ILE A 145 -0.37 -3.17 -11.86
N ILE A 146 -0.79 -1.93 -12.10
CA ILE A 146 -0.08 -1.03 -13.02
C ILE A 146 1.36 -0.73 -12.56
N PRO A 147 1.66 -0.41 -11.28
CA PRO A 147 3.05 -0.21 -10.87
C PRO A 147 3.91 -1.47 -11.02
N ALA A 148 3.36 -2.67 -10.82
CA ALA A 148 4.07 -3.93 -11.05
C ALA A 148 4.38 -4.14 -12.53
N GLU A 149 3.42 -3.85 -13.42
CA GLU A 149 3.59 -3.94 -14.87
C GLU A 149 4.60 -2.89 -15.37
N VAL A 150 4.50 -1.65 -14.90
CA VAL A 150 5.47 -0.57 -15.22
C VAL A 150 6.88 -0.92 -14.73
N ALA A 151 7.01 -1.58 -13.58
CA ALA A 151 8.29 -2.09 -13.09
C ALA A 151 8.90 -3.17 -13.99
N GLY A 152 8.09 -3.83 -14.83
CA GLY A 152 8.51 -4.93 -15.70
C GLY A 152 8.41 -6.30 -15.04
N VAL A 153 7.54 -6.48 -14.05
CA VAL A 153 7.26 -7.79 -13.44
C VAL A 153 6.60 -8.70 -14.49
N ASN A 154 7.22 -9.85 -14.74
CA ASN A 154 6.74 -10.76 -15.80
C ASN A 154 5.49 -11.56 -15.41
N ARG A 155 5.36 -11.91 -14.11
CA ARG A 155 4.24 -12.71 -13.61
C ARG A 155 3.49 -11.91 -12.55
N ILE A 156 2.30 -11.43 -12.92
CA ILE A 156 1.41 -10.63 -12.07
C ILE A 156 0.17 -11.46 -11.77
N VAL A 157 0.08 -11.95 -10.55
CA VAL A 157 -0.98 -12.82 -10.06
C VAL A 157 -1.96 -12.01 -9.23
N MET A 158 -3.23 -11.99 -9.60
CA MET A 158 -4.29 -11.43 -8.79
C MET A 158 -5.05 -12.53 -8.07
N VAL A 159 -5.30 -12.37 -6.77
CA VAL A 159 -6.22 -13.19 -5.98
C VAL A 159 -7.38 -12.33 -5.50
N THR A 160 -8.60 -12.86 -5.60
CA THR A 160 -9.82 -12.20 -5.13
C THR A 160 -10.85 -13.26 -4.77
N PRO A 161 -11.62 -13.10 -3.68
CA PRO A 161 -12.64 -14.07 -3.33
C PRO A 161 -13.72 -14.15 -4.40
N PRO A 162 -14.22 -15.35 -4.71
CA PRO A 162 -15.32 -15.54 -5.65
C PRO A 162 -16.64 -15.01 -5.09
N GLY A 163 -17.55 -14.62 -5.96
CA GLY A 163 -18.95 -14.41 -5.64
C GLY A 163 -19.66 -15.73 -5.31
N LYS A 164 -20.89 -15.65 -4.80
CA LYS A 164 -21.71 -16.84 -4.43
C LYS A 164 -21.96 -17.79 -5.60
N ASP A 165 -21.85 -17.30 -6.81
CA ASP A 165 -21.95 -18.04 -8.08
C ASP A 165 -20.64 -18.70 -8.52
N GLY A 166 -19.56 -18.55 -7.73
CA GLY A 166 -18.24 -19.07 -8.04
C GLY A 166 -17.46 -18.26 -9.07
N LYS A 167 -17.97 -17.09 -9.47
CA LYS A 167 -17.33 -16.20 -10.46
C LYS A 167 -16.69 -14.97 -9.80
N VAL A 168 -15.73 -14.38 -10.46
CA VAL A 168 -15.20 -13.06 -10.11
C VAL A 168 -16.14 -11.98 -10.65
N ASN A 169 -16.32 -10.89 -9.90
CA ASN A 169 -17.10 -9.75 -10.37
C ASN A 169 -16.62 -9.28 -11.75
N PRO A 170 -17.51 -9.10 -12.75
CA PRO A 170 -17.11 -8.75 -14.12
C PRO A 170 -16.28 -7.46 -14.22
N VAL A 171 -16.61 -6.43 -13.43
CA VAL A 171 -15.87 -5.15 -13.44
C VAL A 171 -14.46 -5.32 -12.88
N THR A 172 -14.31 -6.09 -11.79
CA THR A 172 -13.01 -6.45 -11.21
C THR A 172 -12.15 -7.22 -12.21
N LEU A 173 -12.75 -8.19 -12.91
CA LEU A 173 -12.05 -9.02 -13.88
C LEU A 173 -11.63 -8.24 -15.14
N ALA A 174 -12.51 -7.35 -15.61
CA ALA A 174 -12.20 -6.44 -16.72
C ALA A 174 -11.04 -5.49 -16.36
N ALA A 175 -11.06 -4.92 -15.15
CA ALA A 175 -9.95 -4.08 -14.65
C ALA A 175 -8.63 -4.86 -14.59
N ALA A 176 -8.64 -6.11 -14.11
CA ALA A 176 -7.45 -6.97 -14.06
C ALA A 176 -6.89 -7.24 -15.48
N HIS A 177 -7.78 -7.49 -16.45
CA HIS A 177 -7.40 -7.71 -17.84
C HIS A 177 -6.74 -6.49 -18.47
N ILE A 178 -7.37 -5.30 -18.38
CA ILE A 178 -6.82 -4.07 -18.98
C ILE A 178 -5.53 -3.60 -18.27
N ALA A 179 -5.37 -3.90 -16.98
CA ALA A 179 -4.17 -3.55 -16.21
C ALA A 179 -2.98 -4.49 -16.47
N GLY A 180 -3.21 -5.68 -17.04
CA GLY A 180 -2.15 -6.63 -17.41
C GLY A 180 -1.89 -7.75 -16.40
N ALA A 181 -2.89 -8.15 -15.60
CA ALA A 181 -2.78 -9.37 -14.79
C ALA A 181 -2.52 -10.58 -15.69
N THR A 182 -1.50 -11.40 -15.33
CA THR A 182 -1.17 -12.60 -16.09
C THR A 182 -1.97 -13.83 -15.64
N GLU A 183 -2.38 -13.83 -14.39
CA GLU A 183 -3.15 -14.89 -13.76
C GLU A 183 -4.13 -14.29 -12.74
N VAL A 184 -5.34 -14.86 -12.67
CA VAL A 184 -6.34 -14.49 -11.67
C VAL A 184 -6.86 -15.76 -11.00
N TYR A 185 -6.90 -15.77 -9.67
CA TYR A 185 -7.39 -16.90 -8.88
C TYR A 185 -8.55 -16.51 -7.98
N LYS A 186 -9.53 -17.39 -7.90
CA LYS A 186 -10.79 -17.26 -7.14
C LYS A 186 -10.59 -17.72 -5.70
N VAL A 187 -9.83 -16.95 -4.94
CA VAL A 187 -9.53 -17.20 -3.53
C VAL A 187 -9.28 -15.91 -2.79
N GLY A 188 -9.78 -15.79 -1.57
CA GLY A 188 -9.64 -14.64 -0.70
C GLY A 188 -9.05 -15.00 0.67
N GLY A 189 -9.08 -14.06 1.61
CA GLY A 189 -8.71 -14.27 3.01
C GLY A 189 -7.24 -14.58 3.27
N ALA A 190 -6.97 -15.04 4.50
CA ALA A 190 -5.63 -15.40 4.94
C ALA A 190 -5.04 -16.59 4.15
N GLN A 191 -5.89 -17.52 3.73
CA GLN A 191 -5.49 -18.67 2.92
C GLN A 191 -4.93 -18.26 1.54
N ALA A 192 -5.46 -17.20 0.92
CA ALA A 192 -4.93 -16.69 -0.33
C ALA A 192 -3.52 -16.09 -0.16
N ILE A 193 -3.29 -15.38 0.94
CA ILE A 193 -1.97 -14.83 1.30
C ILE A 193 -0.97 -15.95 1.53
N ALA A 194 -1.36 -17.00 2.27
CA ALA A 194 -0.51 -18.17 2.50
C ALA A 194 -0.16 -18.89 1.19
N ALA A 195 -1.15 -19.11 0.29
CA ALA A 195 -0.94 -19.71 -1.02
C ALA A 195 0.05 -18.89 -1.88
N LEU A 196 -0.07 -17.56 -1.91
CA LEU A 196 0.87 -16.69 -2.60
C LEU A 196 2.28 -16.75 -2.00
N ALA A 197 2.40 -16.87 -0.67
CA ALA A 197 3.67 -16.85 0.04
C ALA A 197 4.48 -18.17 -0.10
N PHE A 198 3.80 -19.31 0.02
CA PHE A 198 4.46 -20.62 0.04
C PHE A 198 4.32 -21.40 -1.25
N GLY A 199 3.31 -21.08 -2.04
CA GLY A 199 2.89 -21.84 -3.20
C GLY A 199 1.98 -23.00 -2.79
N THR A 200 1.14 -23.43 -3.72
CA THR A 200 0.33 -24.65 -3.68
C THR A 200 0.45 -25.35 -5.04
N GLU A 201 -0.23 -26.47 -5.23
CA GLU A 201 -0.24 -27.18 -6.51
C GLU A 201 -0.89 -26.35 -7.63
N SER A 202 -1.85 -25.48 -7.27
CA SER A 202 -2.56 -24.61 -8.24
C SER A 202 -1.96 -23.21 -8.33
N ILE A 203 -1.42 -22.66 -7.25
CA ILE A 203 -0.92 -21.29 -7.17
C ILE A 203 0.56 -21.27 -6.86
N PRO A 204 1.46 -21.12 -7.87
CA PRO A 204 2.89 -20.99 -7.62
C PRO A 204 3.20 -19.74 -6.78
N LYS A 205 4.15 -19.87 -5.82
CA LYS A 205 4.54 -18.77 -4.96
C LYS A 205 5.00 -17.53 -5.72
N VAL A 206 4.93 -16.36 -5.06
CA VAL A 206 5.37 -15.07 -5.58
C VAL A 206 6.51 -14.49 -4.76
N ASN A 207 7.17 -13.43 -5.29
CA ASN A 207 8.25 -12.73 -4.58
C ASN A 207 7.75 -11.59 -3.69
N LYS A 208 6.60 -11.02 -4.03
CA LYS A 208 5.97 -9.94 -3.27
C LYS A 208 4.46 -10.10 -3.25
N ILE A 209 3.84 -9.77 -2.10
CA ILE A 209 2.40 -9.67 -1.95
C ILE A 209 2.05 -8.21 -1.64
N ALA A 210 1.11 -7.64 -2.40
CA ALA A 210 0.59 -6.29 -2.19
C ALA A 210 -0.93 -6.27 -2.26
N GLY A 211 -1.51 -5.18 -1.78
CA GLY A 211 -2.94 -4.92 -1.83
C GLY A 211 -3.61 -4.84 -0.46
N PRO A 212 -4.69 -4.03 -0.38
CA PRO A 212 -5.47 -3.85 0.84
C PRO A 212 -6.31 -5.08 1.14
N GLY A 213 -6.65 -5.29 2.40
CA GLY A 213 -7.52 -6.37 2.83
C GLY A 213 -8.00 -6.16 4.26
N ASN A 214 -8.92 -7.01 4.70
CA ASN A 214 -9.41 -6.98 6.07
C ASN A 214 -8.32 -7.42 7.06
N ILE A 215 -8.64 -7.39 8.36
CA ILE A 215 -7.71 -7.73 9.43
C ILE A 215 -7.05 -9.11 9.27
N TYR A 216 -7.75 -10.12 8.75
CA TYR A 216 -7.19 -11.45 8.51
C TYR A 216 -6.13 -11.44 7.43
N VAL A 217 -6.34 -10.65 6.37
CA VAL A 217 -5.38 -10.45 5.27
C VAL A 217 -4.15 -9.67 5.77
N ALA A 218 -4.35 -8.61 6.53
CA ALA A 218 -3.26 -7.80 7.10
C ALA A 218 -2.37 -8.65 8.04
N LEU A 219 -2.97 -9.43 8.94
CA LEU A 219 -2.26 -10.32 9.84
C LEU A 219 -1.57 -11.48 9.09
N ALA A 220 -2.19 -12.02 8.03
CA ALA A 220 -1.57 -13.04 7.20
C ALA A 220 -0.34 -12.48 6.45
N LYS A 221 -0.42 -11.28 5.89
CA LYS A 221 0.74 -10.59 5.29
C LYS A 221 1.87 -10.44 6.31
N LYS A 222 1.54 -10.02 7.55
CA LYS A 222 2.52 -9.94 8.65
C LYS A 222 3.16 -11.29 8.96
N ALA A 223 2.36 -12.36 9.03
CA ALA A 223 2.83 -13.71 9.37
C ALA A 223 3.79 -14.30 8.31
N VAL A 224 3.59 -13.95 7.03
CA VAL A 224 4.44 -14.47 5.93
C VAL A 224 5.61 -13.56 5.58
N TYR A 225 5.71 -12.37 6.19
CA TYR A 225 6.82 -11.45 5.92
C TYR A 225 8.16 -12.10 6.28
N GLY A 226 9.12 -11.98 5.36
CA GLY A 226 10.43 -12.65 5.45
C GLY A 226 10.49 -13.92 4.59
N HIS A 227 9.38 -14.65 4.38
CA HIS A 227 9.27 -15.70 3.35
C HIS A 227 8.93 -15.11 1.97
N VAL A 228 8.20 -14.01 1.97
CA VAL A 228 7.83 -13.20 0.83
C VAL A 228 7.89 -11.73 1.25
N SER A 229 8.18 -10.81 0.32
CA SER A 229 8.06 -9.38 0.61
C SER A 229 6.58 -8.95 0.63
N ILE A 230 6.25 -7.94 1.41
CA ILE A 230 4.91 -7.33 1.41
C ILE A 230 5.01 -5.83 1.12
N ASP A 231 3.88 -5.18 0.78
CA ASP A 231 3.76 -3.72 0.70
C ASP A 231 3.84 -3.09 2.09
N SER A 232 2.74 -3.18 2.86
CA SER A 232 2.63 -2.69 4.24
C SER A 232 1.62 -3.52 5.01
N ILE A 233 1.54 -3.29 6.32
CA ILE A 233 0.47 -3.81 7.17
C ILE A 233 -0.56 -2.69 7.28
N ALA A 234 -1.56 -2.72 6.40
CA ALA A 234 -2.58 -1.69 6.36
C ALA A 234 -3.57 -1.82 7.53
N GLY A 235 -3.87 -0.70 8.15
CA GLY A 235 -4.98 -0.53 9.07
C GLY A 235 -6.23 0.03 8.39
N PRO A 236 -7.23 0.44 9.17
CA PRO A 236 -8.41 1.15 8.68
C PRO A 236 -8.04 2.49 8.03
N SER A 237 -8.83 2.91 7.06
CA SER A 237 -8.62 4.13 6.29
C SER A 237 -8.63 5.41 7.13
N GLU A 238 -7.89 6.43 6.69
CA GLU A 238 -7.71 7.69 7.42
C GLU A 238 -7.71 8.87 6.46
N ILE A 239 -8.43 9.94 6.84
CA ILE A 239 -8.30 11.25 6.21
C ILE A 239 -8.04 12.31 7.28
N MET A 240 -7.15 13.23 6.96
CA MET A 240 -6.92 14.45 7.72
C MET A 240 -7.00 15.65 6.78
N VAL A 241 -7.81 16.63 7.15
CA VAL A 241 -7.85 17.92 6.48
C VAL A 241 -7.16 18.94 7.37
N LEU A 242 -6.16 19.63 6.84
CA LEU A 242 -5.50 20.77 7.46
C LEU A 242 -6.03 22.04 6.79
N ALA A 243 -6.73 22.89 7.53
CA ALA A 243 -7.44 24.02 6.97
C ALA A 243 -7.29 25.29 7.82
N ASP A 244 -7.29 26.44 7.16
CA ASP A 244 -7.45 27.74 7.79
C ASP A 244 -8.88 28.30 7.55
N GLU A 245 -9.12 29.54 7.93
CA GLU A 245 -10.43 30.22 7.78
C GLU A 245 -10.87 30.42 6.32
N SER A 246 -9.98 30.25 5.35
CA SER A 246 -10.29 30.40 3.93
C SER A 246 -10.96 29.16 3.31
N ALA A 247 -10.92 28.01 4.01
CA ALA A 247 -11.44 26.77 3.51
C ALA A 247 -12.96 26.75 3.37
N ASN A 248 -13.46 26.04 2.37
CA ASN A 248 -14.88 25.85 2.18
C ASN A 248 -15.41 24.72 3.08
N ALA A 249 -16.21 25.08 4.09
CA ALA A 249 -16.74 24.14 5.07
C ALA A 249 -17.51 22.95 4.44
N LYS A 250 -18.22 23.18 3.31
CA LYS A 250 -18.96 22.12 2.62
C LYS A 250 -18.01 21.10 1.97
N PHE A 251 -16.89 21.57 1.40
CA PHE A 251 -15.90 20.69 0.78
C PHE A 251 -15.22 19.87 1.86
N VAL A 252 -14.74 20.52 2.93
CA VAL A 252 -14.12 19.83 4.07
C VAL A 252 -15.05 18.77 4.66
N ALA A 253 -16.33 19.10 4.90
CA ALA A 253 -17.28 18.12 5.44
C ALA A 253 -17.52 16.92 4.50
N ALA A 254 -17.59 17.17 3.20
CA ALA A 254 -17.77 16.12 2.19
C ALA A 254 -16.54 15.22 2.10
N ASP A 255 -15.33 15.80 2.12
CA ASP A 255 -14.06 15.07 2.01
C ASP A 255 -13.81 14.21 3.27
N LEU A 256 -14.12 14.71 4.47
CA LEU A 256 -14.06 13.89 5.69
C LEU A 256 -15.00 12.67 5.63
N LEU A 257 -16.18 12.82 5.03
CA LEU A 257 -17.16 11.75 4.90
C LEU A 257 -16.82 10.75 3.80
N SER A 258 -16.09 11.15 2.75
CA SER A 258 -15.67 10.24 1.69
C SER A 258 -14.83 9.09 2.25
N GLN A 259 -14.00 9.38 3.25
CA GLN A 259 -13.19 8.36 3.91
C GLN A 259 -13.94 7.63 5.03
N ALA A 260 -14.78 8.36 5.79
CA ALA A 260 -15.54 7.78 6.89
C ALA A 260 -16.54 6.69 6.42
N GLU A 261 -16.98 6.71 5.16
CA GLU A 261 -17.92 5.71 4.62
C GLU A 261 -17.25 4.35 4.32
N HIS A 262 -15.92 4.25 4.32
CA HIS A 262 -15.22 3.02 3.98
C HIS A 262 -15.45 1.91 5.02
N ASP A 263 -15.34 2.25 6.32
CA ASP A 263 -15.46 1.28 7.43
C ASP A 263 -15.84 1.98 8.73
N GLU A 264 -16.44 1.25 9.68
CA GLU A 264 -16.78 1.75 11.02
C GLU A 264 -15.54 2.18 11.85
N LEU A 265 -14.35 1.69 11.48
CA LEU A 265 -13.07 2.03 12.08
C LEU A 265 -12.32 3.13 11.28
N ALA A 266 -12.87 3.62 10.18
CA ALA A 266 -12.26 4.72 9.44
C ALA A 266 -12.16 5.97 10.33
N CYS A 267 -11.13 6.79 10.09
CA CYS A 267 -10.86 7.98 10.88
C CYS A 267 -10.93 9.23 10.02
N ALA A 268 -11.63 10.26 10.50
CA ALA A 268 -11.78 11.54 9.83
C ALA A 268 -11.42 12.68 10.80
N ILE A 269 -10.34 13.40 10.49
CA ILE A 269 -9.79 14.44 11.36
C ILE A 269 -9.73 15.77 10.59
N LEU A 270 -10.31 16.81 11.16
CA LEU A 270 -10.03 18.19 10.76
C LEU A 270 -9.05 18.80 11.77
N VAL A 271 -8.00 19.43 11.28
CA VAL A 271 -7.11 20.30 12.07
C VAL A 271 -7.22 21.71 11.50
N THR A 272 -7.64 22.66 12.30
CA THR A 272 -7.88 24.03 11.82
C THR A 272 -7.50 25.08 12.86
N THR A 273 -7.22 26.30 12.40
CA THR A 273 -7.01 27.47 13.26
C THR A 273 -8.31 28.27 13.47
N SER A 274 -9.40 27.91 12.78
CA SER A 274 -10.68 28.64 12.82
C SER A 274 -11.75 27.84 13.59
N MET A 275 -12.23 28.40 14.71
CA MET A 275 -13.36 27.83 15.45
C MET A 275 -14.67 27.92 14.63
N GLU A 276 -14.87 28.98 13.86
CA GLU A 276 -16.04 29.15 12.99
C GLU A 276 -16.12 28.04 11.94
N LEU A 277 -15.00 27.75 11.26
CA LEU A 277 -14.91 26.64 10.32
C LEU A 277 -15.19 25.30 11.02
N ALA A 278 -14.65 25.09 12.21
CA ALA A 278 -14.85 23.87 13.00
C ALA A 278 -16.34 23.61 13.31
N GLU A 279 -17.06 24.63 13.75
CA GLU A 279 -18.49 24.55 14.07
C GLU A 279 -19.33 24.30 12.81
N GLU A 280 -19.04 25.00 11.71
CA GLU A 280 -19.75 24.84 10.45
C GLU A 280 -19.53 23.45 9.85
N VAL A 281 -18.29 22.97 9.82
CA VAL A 281 -17.96 21.61 9.33
C VAL A 281 -18.66 20.54 10.17
N SER A 282 -18.66 20.67 11.50
CA SER A 282 -19.36 19.72 12.38
C SER A 282 -20.84 19.63 12.07
N LYS A 283 -21.50 20.77 11.88
CA LYS A 283 -22.92 20.85 11.53
C LYS A 283 -23.19 20.23 10.15
N LEU A 284 -22.41 20.58 9.14
CA LEU A 284 -22.57 20.10 7.78
C LEU A 284 -22.31 18.57 7.68
N THR A 285 -21.39 18.04 8.47
CA THR A 285 -21.14 16.59 8.55
C THR A 285 -22.41 15.85 8.99
N GLU A 286 -23.11 16.33 10.02
CA GLU A 286 -24.37 15.72 10.48
C GLU A 286 -25.48 15.82 9.42
N GLU A 287 -25.60 16.98 8.78
CA GLU A 287 -26.56 17.20 7.70
C GLU A 287 -26.32 16.25 6.51
N PHE A 288 -25.08 16.07 6.08
CA PHE A 288 -24.73 15.20 4.96
C PHE A 288 -24.94 13.73 5.26
N ILE A 289 -24.57 13.25 6.45
CA ILE A 289 -24.79 11.85 6.87
C ILE A 289 -26.25 11.45 6.72
N ALA A 290 -27.19 12.35 7.04
CA ALA A 290 -28.62 12.06 6.95
C ALA A 290 -29.08 11.69 5.53
N GLY A 291 -28.40 12.20 4.49
CA GLY A 291 -28.72 11.99 3.07
C GLY A 291 -27.93 10.88 2.39
N LEU A 292 -26.89 10.34 3.02
CA LEU A 292 -25.98 9.36 2.40
C LEU A 292 -26.45 7.91 2.60
N SER A 293 -26.13 7.03 1.65
CA SER A 293 -26.61 5.65 1.65
C SER A 293 -25.98 4.77 2.74
N ARG A 294 -24.74 5.05 3.16
CA ARG A 294 -23.99 4.28 4.17
C ARG A 294 -24.02 4.93 5.57
N LYS A 295 -25.10 5.65 5.89
CA LYS A 295 -25.21 6.47 7.11
C LYS A 295 -24.87 5.74 8.42
N GLU A 296 -25.15 4.45 8.55
CA GLU A 296 -24.87 3.70 9.78
C GLU A 296 -23.35 3.50 9.97
N ILE A 297 -22.61 3.25 8.89
CA ILE A 297 -21.16 3.14 8.91
C ILE A 297 -20.54 4.50 9.19
N LEU A 298 -20.98 5.52 8.44
CA LEU A 298 -20.57 6.92 8.62
C LEU A 298 -20.75 7.38 10.06
N GLN A 299 -21.94 7.15 10.64
CA GLN A 299 -22.23 7.57 12.01
C GLN A 299 -21.27 6.92 13.01
N LYS A 300 -21.04 5.60 12.91
CA LYS A 300 -20.11 4.89 13.81
C LYS A 300 -18.67 5.37 13.66
N SER A 301 -18.21 5.58 12.43
CA SER A 301 -16.88 6.12 12.15
C SER A 301 -16.70 7.50 12.79
N ILE A 302 -17.64 8.40 12.54
CA ILE A 302 -17.59 9.77 13.05
C ILE A 302 -17.75 9.83 14.57
N ASP A 303 -18.63 9.03 15.17
CA ASP A 303 -18.84 9.00 16.63
C ASP A 303 -17.60 8.49 17.36
N ASN A 304 -16.91 7.49 16.81
CA ASN A 304 -15.76 6.86 17.44
C ASN A 304 -14.44 7.58 17.10
N TYR A 305 -14.23 7.97 15.83
CA TYR A 305 -12.94 8.43 15.29
C TYR A 305 -13.02 9.75 14.51
N GLY A 306 -14.14 10.48 14.61
CA GLY A 306 -14.30 11.81 14.02
C GLY A 306 -13.84 12.91 14.98
N TYR A 307 -12.79 13.65 14.63
CA TYR A 307 -12.23 14.73 15.44
C TYR A 307 -12.13 16.03 14.67
N ILE A 308 -12.35 17.14 15.37
CA ILE A 308 -12.00 18.48 14.92
C ILE A 308 -11.08 19.08 15.98
N LEU A 309 -9.83 19.31 15.64
CA LEU A 309 -8.82 19.92 16.49
C LEU A 309 -8.66 21.39 16.11
N VAL A 310 -8.90 22.29 17.07
CA VAL A 310 -8.71 23.73 16.86
C VAL A 310 -7.37 24.14 17.49
N ALA A 311 -6.42 24.49 16.64
CA ALA A 311 -5.07 24.91 17.00
C ALA A 311 -4.98 26.44 17.21
N ASP A 312 -4.05 26.87 18.03
CA ASP A 312 -3.79 28.31 18.27
C ASP A 312 -2.95 28.93 17.12
N SER A 313 -2.22 28.11 16.36
CA SER A 313 -1.41 28.53 15.21
C SER A 313 -1.36 27.44 14.13
N MET A 314 -0.99 27.83 12.89
CA MET A 314 -0.76 26.88 11.81
C MET A 314 0.45 25.98 12.09
N ASP A 315 1.48 26.47 12.76
CA ASP A 315 2.65 25.69 13.16
C ASP A 315 2.25 24.54 14.11
N ASP A 316 1.41 24.83 15.12
CA ASP A 316 0.88 23.79 16.03
C ASP A 316 0.01 22.78 15.26
N ALA A 317 -0.76 23.24 14.28
CA ALA A 317 -1.58 22.37 13.42
C ALA A 317 -0.73 21.45 12.57
N VAL A 318 0.34 21.94 11.95
CA VAL A 318 1.30 21.15 11.16
C VAL A 318 2.06 20.16 12.04
N ASP A 319 2.42 20.53 13.26
CA ASP A 319 3.07 19.61 14.20
C ASP A 319 2.18 18.40 14.51
N VAL A 320 0.87 18.60 14.66
CA VAL A 320 -0.10 17.50 14.82
C VAL A 320 -0.15 16.62 13.58
N VAL A 321 -0.21 17.21 12.38
CA VAL A 321 -0.18 16.47 11.11
C VAL A 321 1.07 15.58 11.05
N ASN A 322 2.25 16.13 11.33
CA ASN A 322 3.52 15.40 11.29
C ASN A 322 3.59 14.29 12.35
N GLU A 323 2.96 14.49 13.51
CA GLU A 323 2.93 13.50 14.58
C GLU A 323 1.96 12.35 14.26
N ILE A 324 0.79 12.62 13.73
CA ILE A 324 -0.19 11.60 13.34
C ILE A 324 0.27 10.88 12.08
N ALA A 325 0.85 11.60 11.11
CA ALA A 325 1.29 11.06 9.82
C ALA A 325 0.14 10.34 9.09
N PRO A 326 -0.92 11.05 8.69
CA PRO A 326 -2.14 10.46 8.15
C PRO A 326 -1.91 9.78 6.81
N GLU A 327 -2.79 8.83 6.48
CA GLU A 327 -2.86 8.19 5.17
C GLU A 327 -3.12 9.21 4.06
N HIS A 328 -4.23 9.94 4.16
CA HIS A 328 -4.59 11.02 3.24
C HIS A 328 -4.52 12.35 3.99
N LEU A 329 -3.76 13.30 3.47
CA LEU A 329 -3.70 14.67 3.96
C LEU A 329 -4.20 15.63 2.90
N GLU A 330 -5.28 16.35 3.19
CA GLU A 330 -5.70 17.49 2.39
C GLU A 330 -5.24 18.79 3.04
N ILE A 331 -4.65 19.69 2.27
CA ILE A 331 -4.22 21.03 2.70
C ILE A 331 -5.13 22.05 2.05
N GLN A 332 -6.10 22.55 2.82
CA GLN A 332 -7.08 23.53 2.40
C GLN A 332 -6.82 24.87 3.12
N THR A 333 -5.66 25.44 2.86
CA THR A 333 -5.22 26.76 3.37
C THR A 333 -5.12 27.76 2.24
N ILE A 334 -5.09 29.04 2.56
CA ILE A 334 -4.93 30.12 1.58
C ILE A 334 -3.65 29.95 0.72
N ASN A 335 -2.63 29.33 1.30
CA ASN A 335 -1.33 29.10 0.67
C ASN A 335 -0.87 27.64 0.82
N PRO A 336 -1.54 26.66 0.16
CA PRO A 336 -1.28 25.24 0.39
C PRO A 336 0.16 24.81 0.04
N PHE A 337 0.81 25.47 -0.93
CA PHE A 337 2.21 25.17 -1.30
C PHE A 337 3.19 25.59 -0.20
N GLU A 338 2.95 26.70 0.49
CA GLU A 338 3.76 27.12 1.63
C GLU A 338 3.57 26.18 2.81
N THR A 339 2.31 25.88 3.16
CA THR A 339 1.96 24.94 4.23
C THR A 339 2.58 23.56 4.00
N MET A 340 2.53 23.05 2.76
CA MET A 340 3.10 21.75 2.37
C MET A 340 4.60 21.67 2.67
N THR A 341 5.36 22.76 2.58
CA THR A 341 6.81 22.72 2.85
C THR A 341 7.16 22.34 4.30
N GLN A 342 6.22 22.49 5.23
CA GLN A 342 6.40 22.15 6.64
C GLN A 342 5.90 20.71 6.96
N VAL A 343 5.14 20.09 6.05
CA VAL A 343 4.65 18.71 6.20
C VAL A 343 5.75 17.73 5.83
N ARG A 344 6.04 16.81 6.73
CA ARG A 344 7.06 15.76 6.54
C ARG A 344 6.47 14.36 6.42
N ASN A 345 5.33 14.13 7.02
CA ASN A 345 4.77 12.79 7.20
C ASN A 345 3.31 12.76 6.75
N ALA A 346 3.05 12.23 5.58
CA ALA A 346 1.71 11.90 5.08
C ALA A 346 1.85 10.81 4.00
N GLY A 347 0.84 9.97 3.86
CA GLY A 347 0.81 8.96 2.79
C GLY A 347 0.61 9.61 1.43
N ALA A 348 -0.41 10.44 1.27
CA ALA A 348 -0.63 11.29 0.09
C ALA A 348 -1.00 12.71 0.53
N ILE A 349 -0.60 13.71 -0.26
CA ILE A 349 -0.87 15.12 0.02
C ILE A 349 -1.70 15.70 -1.13
N PHE A 350 -2.88 16.21 -0.79
CA PHE A 350 -3.84 16.83 -1.70
C PHE A 350 -3.82 18.34 -1.46
N MET A 351 -3.65 19.13 -2.52
CA MET A 351 -3.33 20.55 -2.41
C MET A 351 -4.45 21.43 -2.93
N GLY A 352 -5.10 22.19 -2.03
CA GLY A 352 -6.15 23.13 -2.36
C GLY A 352 -7.55 22.51 -2.49
N GLU A 353 -8.55 23.35 -2.51
CA GLU A 353 -9.98 23.00 -2.36
C GLU A 353 -10.57 22.10 -3.47
N TYR A 354 -9.91 21.97 -4.62
CA TYR A 354 -10.35 21.12 -5.74
C TYR A 354 -9.57 19.80 -5.85
N SER A 355 -8.72 19.50 -4.88
CA SER A 355 -7.91 18.28 -4.84
C SER A 355 -8.41 17.35 -3.73
N SER A 356 -9.63 16.84 -3.89
CA SER A 356 -10.25 15.94 -2.92
C SER A 356 -9.70 14.52 -2.99
N GLU A 357 -9.81 13.76 -1.91
CA GLU A 357 -9.36 12.37 -1.81
C GLU A 357 -9.93 11.48 -2.93
N PRO A 358 -11.24 11.52 -3.30
CA PRO A 358 -11.77 10.70 -4.39
C PRO A 358 -11.11 10.95 -5.75
N LEU A 359 -10.59 12.16 -6.00
CA LEU A 359 -9.80 12.44 -7.19
C LEU A 359 -8.53 11.56 -7.24
N GLY A 360 -7.84 11.41 -6.10
CA GLY A 360 -6.66 10.54 -5.96
C GLY A 360 -7.03 9.08 -6.13
N ASP A 361 -8.08 8.64 -5.47
CA ASP A 361 -8.51 7.24 -5.46
C ASP A 361 -8.89 6.71 -6.84
N TYR A 362 -9.49 7.54 -7.68
CA TYR A 362 -10.07 7.07 -8.93
C TYR A 362 -9.36 7.57 -10.20
N PHE A 363 -8.71 8.75 -10.18
CA PHE A 363 -8.39 9.36 -11.47
C PHE A 363 -7.06 10.11 -11.57
N ALA A 364 -6.51 10.69 -10.51
CA ALA A 364 -5.32 11.55 -10.58
C ALA A 364 -4.05 10.83 -11.06
N GLY A 365 -3.88 9.57 -10.69
CA GLY A 365 -2.75 8.75 -11.10
C GLY A 365 -1.80 8.30 -9.99
N PRO A 366 -1.48 9.10 -8.95
CA PRO A 366 -0.80 8.61 -7.76
C PRO A 366 -1.52 7.42 -7.14
N ASN A 367 -0.77 6.53 -6.47
CA ASN A 367 -1.32 5.30 -5.93
C ASN A 367 -2.12 5.56 -4.65
N HIS A 368 -3.26 4.91 -4.51
CA HIS A 368 -4.10 4.97 -3.33
C HIS A 368 -3.83 3.86 -2.29
N VAL A 369 -2.88 2.95 -2.57
CA VAL A 369 -2.40 2.00 -1.56
C VAL A 369 -1.36 2.71 -0.73
N LEU A 370 -1.78 3.25 0.39
CA LEU A 370 -1.04 4.20 1.21
C LEU A 370 -0.67 3.60 2.58
N PRO A 371 0.36 4.11 3.24
CA PRO A 371 0.66 3.77 4.62
C PRO A 371 -0.38 4.36 5.57
N THR A 372 -0.88 3.56 6.51
CA THR A 372 -1.87 3.93 7.53
C THR A 372 -1.27 3.87 8.94
N ASN A 373 -2.02 4.28 9.95
CA ASN A 373 -1.64 4.19 11.37
C ASN A 373 -0.28 4.83 11.70
N GLY A 374 -0.03 6.00 11.13
CA GLY A 374 1.20 6.76 11.36
C GLY A 374 2.44 6.16 10.70
N THR A 375 2.30 5.10 9.90
CA THR A 375 3.44 4.46 9.23
C THR A 375 3.98 5.27 8.05
N ALA A 376 3.30 6.34 7.63
CA ALA A 376 3.82 7.32 6.67
C ALA A 376 5.12 8.01 7.15
N LYS A 377 5.51 7.83 8.41
CA LYS A 377 6.83 8.23 8.94
C LYS A 377 7.99 7.44 8.35
N PHE A 378 7.73 6.24 7.79
CA PHE A 378 8.78 5.34 7.27
C PHE A 378 8.35 4.47 6.09
N PHE A 379 7.07 4.42 5.74
CA PHE A 379 6.57 3.80 4.53
C PHE A 379 6.12 4.84 3.51
N SER A 380 6.11 4.45 2.24
CA SER A 380 5.64 5.24 1.11
C SER A 380 4.39 4.62 0.48
N PRO A 381 3.65 5.38 -0.35
CA PRO A 381 2.65 4.81 -1.24
C PRO A 381 3.22 3.67 -2.09
N LEU A 382 2.38 2.72 -2.48
CA LEU A 382 2.78 1.66 -3.40
C LEU A 382 3.24 2.26 -4.72
N GLY A 383 4.46 1.94 -5.14
CA GLY A 383 5.07 2.47 -6.35
C GLY A 383 5.90 1.44 -7.10
N VAL A 384 6.53 1.86 -8.17
CA VAL A 384 7.41 1.02 -9.00
C VAL A 384 8.59 0.46 -8.23
N ASP A 385 9.13 1.24 -7.28
CA ASP A 385 10.22 0.86 -6.39
C ASP A 385 9.90 -0.36 -5.52
N ALA A 386 8.61 -0.57 -5.19
CA ALA A 386 8.15 -1.75 -4.46
C ALA A 386 8.29 -3.06 -5.25
N TYR A 387 8.40 -2.99 -6.57
CA TYR A 387 8.44 -4.14 -7.48
C TYR A 387 9.80 -4.34 -8.17
N VAL A 388 10.82 -3.61 -7.74
CA VAL A 388 12.20 -3.79 -8.21
C VAL A 388 13.13 -4.15 -7.07
N LYS A 389 14.26 -4.75 -7.40
CA LYS A 389 15.37 -5.00 -6.47
C LYS A 389 16.66 -4.44 -7.05
N LYS A 390 17.60 -4.11 -6.17
CA LYS A 390 18.88 -3.49 -6.52
C LYS A 390 20.02 -4.43 -6.11
N SER A 391 21.01 -4.58 -7.00
CA SER A 391 22.23 -5.31 -6.72
C SER A 391 23.43 -4.42 -6.97
N SER A 392 24.39 -4.43 -6.06
CA SER A 392 25.66 -3.72 -6.25
C SER A 392 26.51 -4.47 -7.29
N ILE A 393 27.18 -3.72 -8.15
CA ILE A 393 28.14 -4.23 -9.12
C ILE A 393 29.49 -3.66 -8.74
N ILE A 394 30.47 -4.55 -8.55
CA ILE A 394 31.81 -4.22 -8.14
C ILE A 394 32.77 -4.94 -9.10
N TYR A 395 33.57 -4.18 -9.81
CA TYR A 395 34.66 -4.69 -10.63
C TYR A 395 35.95 -3.92 -10.32
N TYR A 396 37.00 -4.65 -10.03
CA TYR A 396 38.35 -4.16 -9.85
C TYR A 396 39.31 -4.90 -10.78
N SER A 397 40.11 -4.19 -11.55
CA SER A 397 41.23 -4.77 -12.25
C SER A 397 42.34 -5.15 -11.26
N LYS A 398 43.28 -6.02 -11.67
CA LYS A 398 44.48 -6.33 -10.86
C LYS A 398 45.25 -5.06 -10.51
N LYS A 399 45.35 -4.12 -11.47
CA LYS A 399 46.02 -2.82 -11.31
C LYS A 399 45.32 -1.95 -10.24
N ALA A 400 44.01 -1.96 -10.23
CA ALA A 400 43.21 -1.19 -9.28
C ALA A 400 43.22 -1.82 -7.87
N LEU A 401 43.19 -3.14 -7.75
CA LEU A 401 43.17 -3.87 -6.49
C LEU A 401 44.52 -3.83 -5.75
N LYS A 402 45.65 -3.85 -6.50
CA LYS A 402 47.00 -3.98 -5.89
C LYS A 402 47.30 -2.85 -4.88
N PRO A 403 47.07 -1.57 -5.16
CA PRO A 403 47.34 -0.47 -4.21
C PRO A 403 46.60 -0.61 -2.88
N VAL A 404 45.33 -1.09 -2.90
CA VAL A 404 44.47 -1.19 -1.71
C VAL A 404 44.53 -2.58 -1.03
N SER A 405 45.23 -3.52 -1.59
CA SER A 405 45.25 -4.91 -1.11
C SER A 405 45.74 -5.04 0.34
N ARG A 406 46.78 -4.29 0.72
CA ARG A 406 47.34 -4.30 2.08
C ARG A 406 46.33 -3.74 3.11
N ASP A 407 45.64 -2.68 2.77
CA ASP A 407 44.63 -2.06 3.64
C ASP A 407 43.45 -3.03 3.89
N ILE A 408 42.99 -3.72 2.83
CA ILE A 408 41.93 -4.72 2.95
C ILE A 408 42.39 -5.89 3.85
N ILE A 409 43.61 -6.39 3.68
CA ILE A 409 44.17 -7.46 4.49
C ILE A 409 44.25 -7.04 5.95
N GLN A 410 44.77 -5.84 6.24
CA GLN A 410 44.92 -5.34 7.59
C GLN A 410 43.54 -5.16 8.25
N PHE A 411 42.54 -4.66 7.51
CA PHE A 411 41.20 -4.48 8.02
C PHE A 411 40.54 -5.82 8.36
N ALA A 412 40.61 -6.79 7.44
CA ALA A 412 40.07 -8.13 7.68
C ALA A 412 40.74 -8.83 8.88
N GLU A 413 42.07 -8.67 9.06
CA GLU A 413 42.78 -9.21 10.20
C GLU A 413 42.38 -8.56 11.53
N SER A 414 42.05 -7.25 11.53
CA SER A 414 41.56 -6.54 12.71
C SER A 414 40.22 -7.11 13.23
N GLU A 415 39.44 -7.72 12.32
CA GLU A 415 38.19 -8.42 12.63
C GLU A 415 38.38 -9.92 12.86
N TYR A 416 39.62 -10.41 12.91
CA TYR A 416 39.97 -11.82 13.02
C TYR A 416 39.49 -12.70 11.84
N LEU A 417 39.19 -12.08 10.69
CA LEU A 417 38.69 -12.74 9.47
C LEU A 417 39.83 -13.12 8.56
N THR A 418 40.66 -14.11 8.99
CA THR A 418 41.87 -14.52 8.27
C THR A 418 41.61 -15.09 6.88
N ALA A 419 40.46 -15.73 6.64
CA ALA A 419 40.06 -16.20 5.32
C ALA A 419 39.77 -15.05 4.34
N HIS A 420 39.19 -13.96 4.84
CA HIS A 420 38.99 -12.71 4.06
C HIS A 420 40.34 -12.11 3.66
N ALA A 421 41.25 -11.96 4.60
CA ALA A 421 42.62 -11.50 4.35
C ALA A 421 43.33 -12.39 3.31
N ASN A 422 43.24 -13.72 3.49
CA ASN A 422 43.84 -14.69 2.57
C ASN A 422 43.28 -14.60 1.15
N SER A 423 41.95 -14.34 1.01
CA SER A 423 41.33 -14.13 -0.29
C SER A 423 41.98 -13.01 -1.11
N ILE A 424 42.49 -11.98 -0.46
CA ILE A 424 43.24 -10.91 -1.14
C ILE A 424 44.69 -11.30 -1.38
N ARG A 425 45.38 -11.97 -0.42
CA ARG A 425 46.81 -12.38 -0.56
C ARG A 425 47.03 -13.25 -1.76
N VAL A 426 46.26 -14.30 -1.94
CA VAL A 426 46.42 -15.28 -3.03
C VAL A 426 46.32 -14.66 -4.42
N ARG A 427 45.73 -13.49 -4.57
CA ARG A 427 45.62 -12.78 -5.84
C ARG A 427 46.92 -12.14 -6.30
N PHE A 428 47.93 -12.09 -5.41
CA PHE A 428 49.24 -11.46 -5.64
C PHE A 428 50.40 -12.33 -5.26
N GLU A 429 50.21 -13.63 -4.91
CA GLU A 429 51.26 -14.56 -4.52
C GLU A 429 52.30 -14.78 -5.64
N ASP A 430 51.84 -14.80 -6.90
CA ASP A 430 52.72 -14.98 -8.05
C ASP A 430 53.37 -13.70 -8.58
N ASP A 431 53.05 -12.57 -7.98
CA ASP A 431 53.70 -11.32 -8.37
C ASP A 431 55.15 -11.32 -7.83
N LYS A 432 56.11 -11.58 -8.74
CA LYS A 432 57.52 -11.39 -8.41
C LYS A 432 57.76 -9.93 -7.99
N GLU A 433 58.39 -9.78 -6.85
CA GLU A 433 58.82 -8.46 -6.33
C GLU A 433 59.62 -7.64 -7.36
#